data_393db19c0621c428ef307be64475ab5c
#
_entry.id   393db19c0621c428ef307be64475ab5c
#
_cell.length_a   1.000
_cell.length_b   1.000
_cell.length_c   1.000
_cell.angle_alpha   90.00
_cell.angle_beta   90.00
_cell.angle_gamma   90.00
#
_symmetry.space_group_name_H-M   'P 1'
#
loop_
_entity.id
_entity.type
_entity.pdbx_description
1 polymer ?
#
loop_
_entity_poly.entity_id
_entity_poly.type
_entity_poly.pdbx_seq_one_letter_code
_entity_poly.pdbx_strand_id
1 'polypeptide(L)'
;MASGNTLAVFTALDAEFPASNYATLDTRNNHAVLDFDATTGETAYFTGIMPRHYAGTTGVTVYLHYAATSATSGTIGWLVAFERMGDGGTDIDADSFAADQTVTAETVDGTSGIMDVANVAITNGANMDSVVAGDTFRLRITRDVATDTATGDAELISIEIKET
;
A
#
# COMPACT_ATOMS: atom_id res chain seq x y z
N MET A 1 7.16 17.26 -16.09
CA MET A 1 5.77 16.91 -15.74
C MET A 1 5.48 17.48 -14.36
N ALA A 2 4.35 18.10 -14.18
CA ALA A 2 3.97 18.55 -12.84
C ALA A 2 3.84 17.29 -11.96
N SER A 3 4.51 17.30 -10.82
CA SER A 3 4.26 16.30 -9.78
C SER A 3 2.79 16.44 -9.37
N GLY A 4 2.03 15.35 -9.43
CA GLY A 4 0.64 15.37 -9.00
C GLY A 4 0.47 15.78 -7.55
N ASN A 5 -0.72 16.18 -7.18
CA ASN A 5 -1.04 16.52 -5.80
C ASN A 5 -1.00 15.29 -4.90
N THR A 6 -0.50 15.42 -3.68
CA THR A 6 -0.70 14.40 -2.66
C THR A 6 -2.18 14.35 -2.29
N LEU A 7 -2.78 13.17 -2.44
CA LEU A 7 -4.20 12.93 -2.22
C LEU A 7 -4.47 12.36 -0.83
N ALA A 8 -3.62 11.46 -0.36
CA ALA A 8 -3.72 10.86 0.96
C ALA A 8 -2.34 10.43 1.47
N VAL A 9 -2.20 10.41 2.79
CA VAL A 9 -1.04 9.84 3.48
C VAL A 9 -1.58 8.97 4.62
N PHE A 10 -1.02 7.77 4.74
CA PHE A 10 -1.32 6.86 5.83
C PHE A 10 -0.03 6.49 6.57
N THR A 11 -0.14 6.27 7.86
CA THR A 11 0.93 5.76 8.71
C THR A 11 0.62 4.33 9.16
N ALA A 12 1.55 3.66 9.81
CA ALA A 12 1.32 2.34 10.38
C ALA A 12 0.12 2.29 11.37
N LEU A 13 -0.18 3.43 12.01
CA LEU A 13 -1.28 3.52 12.99
C LEU A 13 -2.67 3.65 12.35
N ASP A 14 -2.75 3.92 11.07
CA ASP A 14 -4.02 4.01 10.31
C ASP A 14 -4.46 2.64 9.77
N ALA A 15 -3.70 1.57 10.08
CA ALA A 15 -3.93 0.24 9.53
C ALA A 15 -5.15 -0.44 10.14
N GLU A 16 -5.92 -1.10 9.28
CA GLU A 16 -6.97 -2.05 9.61
C GLU A 16 -6.49 -3.45 9.20
N PHE A 17 -6.90 -4.48 9.94
CA PHE A 17 -6.38 -5.82 9.74
C PHE A 17 -7.47 -6.80 9.30
N PRO A 18 -7.19 -7.67 8.30
CA PRO A 18 -8.08 -8.79 7.98
C PRO A 18 -8.11 -9.82 9.12
N ALA A 19 -9.03 -10.78 9.01
CA ALA A 19 -9.19 -11.83 10.03
C ALA A 19 -8.02 -12.82 10.10
N SER A 20 -7.18 -12.90 9.05
CA SER A 20 -6.03 -13.81 8.96
C SER A 20 -4.97 -13.25 8.02
N ASN A 21 -3.72 -13.69 8.16
CA ASN A 21 -2.58 -13.26 7.35
C ASN A 21 -2.46 -11.74 7.32
N TYR A 22 -2.39 -11.14 8.49
CA TYR A 22 -2.30 -9.68 8.64
C TYR A 22 -0.91 -9.28 9.15
N ALA A 23 -0.47 -8.11 8.68
CA ALA A 23 0.74 -7.49 9.19
C ALA A 23 0.61 -7.15 10.68
N THR A 24 1.70 -7.21 11.41
CA THR A 24 1.72 -6.97 12.87
C THR A 24 2.20 -5.55 13.17
N LEU A 25 1.44 -4.82 13.99
CA LEU A 25 1.89 -3.51 14.48
C LEU A 25 3.03 -3.70 15.50
N ASP A 26 4.16 -3.08 15.23
CA ASP A 26 5.34 -3.10 16.10
C ASP A 26 5.98 -1.71 16.18
N THR A 27 7.12 -1.63 16.88
CA THR A 27 7.90 -0.40 16.98
C THR A 27 9.37 -0.66 16.71
N ARG A 28 9.97 0.18 15.85
CA ARG A 28 11.41 0.22 15.66
C ARG A 28 11.95 1.58 16.09
N ASN A 29 12.85 1.60 17.07
CA ASN A 29 13.40 2.84 17.63
C ASN A 29 12.32 3.88 17.99
N ASN A 30 11.21 3.42 18.58
CA ASN A 30 9.99 4.19 18.91
C ASN A 30 9.18 4.72 17.69
N HIS A 31 9.50 4.31 16.47
CA HIS A 31 8.64 4.55 15.32
C HIS A 31 7.65 3.39 15.19
N ALA A 32 6.36 3.71 15.00
CA ALA A 32 5.36 2.70 14.69
C ALA A 32 5.61 2.15 13.28
N VAL A 33 5.63 0.83 13.15
CA VAL A 33 5.83 0.12 11.89
C VAL A 33 4.83 -1.02 11.76
N LEU A 34 4.57 -1.48 10.55
CA LEU A 34 3.83 -2.71 10.28
C LEU A 34 4.80 -3.76 9.74
N ASP A 35 4.99 -4.83 10.49
CA ASP A 35 5.80 -5.96 10.08
C ASP A 35 5.00 -6.89 9.18
N PHE A 36 5.54 -7.14 7.99
CA PHE A 36 5.03 -8.09 7.01
C PHE A 36 6.00 -9.26 6.88
N ASP A 37 5.54 -10.48 7.17
CA ASP A 37 6.34 -11.71 7.14
C ASP A 37 6.93 -11.99 5.74
N ALA A 38 8.14 -12.53 5.70
CA ALA A 38 8.85 -12.85 4.46
C ALA A 38 8.32 -14.06 3.71
N THR A 39 7.55 -14.92 4.36
CA THR A 39 7.12 -16.23 3.83
C THR A 39 5.62 -16.34 3.66
N THR A 40 4.87 -15.52 4.39
CA THR A 40 3.41 -15.45 4.35
C THR A 40 2.99 -14.13 3.70
N GLY A 41 2.13 -14.17 2.70
CA GLY A 41 1.57 -12.98 2.08
C GLY A 41 0.63 -12.25 3.05
N GLU A 42 1.21 -11.46 3.94
CA GLU A 42 0.46 -10.67 4.92
C GLU A 42 -0.11 -9.40 4.32
N THR A 43 -1.21 -8.93 4.90
CA THR A 43 -2.02 -7.83 4.36
C THR A 43 -2.35 -6.82 5.45
N ALA A 44 -2.40 -5.54 5.07
CA ALA A 44 -3.02 -4.46 5.85
C ALA A 44 -3.93 -3.62 4.95
N TYR A 45 -4.99 -3.06 5.53
CA TYR A 45 -5.93 -2.16 4.86
C TYR A 45 -5.79 -0.75 5.41
N PHE A 46 -6.12 0.23 4.57
CA PHE A 46 -6.13 1.65 4.94
C PHE A 46 -7.36 2.30 4.34
N THR A 47 -8.25 2.84 5.18
CA THR A 47 -9.48 3.50 4.73
C THR A 47 -9.26 4.99 4.59
N GLY A 48 -9.71 5.56 3.48
CA GLY A 48 -9.62 6.98 3.20
C GLY A 48 -10.80 7.51 2.39
N ILE A 49 -10.82 8.82 2.19
CA ILE A 49 -11.76 9.48 1.28
C ILE A 49 -10.95 10.09 0.15
N MET A 50 -11.30 9.77 -1.10
CA MET A 50 -10.67 10.37 -2.26
C MET A 50 -10.94 11.89 -2.28
N PRO A 51 -9.92 12.74 -2.23
CA PRO A 51 -10.13 14.19 -2.16
C PRO A 51 -10.99 14.71 -3.30
N ARG A 52 -11.82 15.71 -3.00
CA ARG A 52 -12.75 16.29 -4.00
C ARG A 52 -12.05 17.02 -5.15
N HIS A 53 -10.76 17.30 -5.03
CA HIS A 53 -9.96 17.90 -6.10
C HIS A 53 -9.24 16.83 -6.97
N TYR A 54 -9.41 15.55 -6.69
CA TYR A 54 -8.89 14.49 -7.57
C TYR A 54 -9.53 14.61 -8.96
N ALA A 55 -8.71 14.77 -9.98
CA ALA A 55 -9.21 14.98 -11.34
C ALA A 55 -9.77 13.70 -12.00
N GLY A 56 -9.34 12.53 -11.56
CA GLY A 56 -9.84 11.24 -12.04
C GLY A 56 -9.54 10.95 -13.51
N THR A 57 -8.46 11.50 -14.07
CA THR A 57 -8.14 11.37 -15.49
C THR A 57 -7.04 10.35 -15.77
N THR A 58 -5.94 10.41 -15.05
CA THR A 58 -4.74 9.59 -15.28
C THR A 58 -4.59 8.46 -14.28
N GLY A 59 -5.08 8.64 -13.06
CA GLY A 59 -4.96 7.71 -11.95
C GLY A 59 -4.06 8.24 -10.85
N VAL A 60 -3.46 7.33 -10.08
CA VAL A 60 -2.62 7.67 -8.94
C VAL A 60 -1.30 6.91 -8.97
N THR A 61 -0.30 7.43 -8.28
CA THR A 61 0.90 6.68 -7.91
C THR A 61 0.89 6.47 -6.41
N VAL A 62 1.01 5.22 -5.99
CA VAL A 62 1.11 4.83 -4.58
C VAL A 62 2.58 4.61 -4.25
N TYR A 63 3.08 5.32 -3.25
CA TYR A 63 4.44 5.20 -2.73
C TYR A 63 4.41 4.49 -1.38
N LEU A 64 5.22 3.46 -1.23
CA LEU A 64 5.38 2.69 -0.01
C LEU A 64 6.74 3.01 0.59
N HIS A 65 6.76 3.56 1.79
CA HIS A 65 7.96 3.88 2.56
C HIS A 65 8.16 2.79 3.61
N TYR A 66 9.22 2.02 3.50
CA TYR A 66 9.46 0.85 4.36
C TYR A 66 10.94 0.66 4.62
N ALA A 67 11.27 -0.28 5.51
CA ALA A 67 12.63 -0.73 5.75
C ALA A 67 12.66 -2.26 5.89
N ALA A 68 13.81 -2.87 5.67
CA ALA A 68 13.99 -4.28 6.00
C ALA A 68 14.33 -4.44 7.48
N THR A 69 13.67 -5.35 8.19
CA THR A 69 13.93 -5.64 9.61
C THR A 69 15.38 -6.09 9.84
N SER A 70 15.86 -7.02 9.02
CA SER A 70 17.17 -7.63 9.19
C SER A 70 17.91 -7.88 7.87
N ALA A 71 17.23 -7.90 6.72
CA ALA A 71 17.86 -8.16 5.43
C ALA A 71 18.83 -7.06 5.05
N THR A 72 19.95 -7.48 4.42
CA THR A 72 20.99 -6.62 3.85
C THR A 72 21.24 -6.96 2.38
N SER A 73 20.38 -7.78 1.79
CA SER A 73 20.39 -8.18 0.38
C SER A 73 19.05 -8.80 0.00
N GLY A 74 18.83 -8.94 -1.30
CA GLY A 74 17.58 -9.45 -1.84
C GLY A 74 16.61 -8.34 -2.21
N THR A 75 15.39 -8.69 -2.54
CA THR A 75 14.34 -7.76 -2.97
C THR A 75 13.11 -7.90 -2.10
N ILE A 76 12.36 -6.81 -1.92
CA ILE A 76 11.04 -6.80 -1.28
C ILE A 76 10.02 -6.40 -2.33
N GLY A 77 9.00 -7.24 -2.51
CA GLY A 77 7.88 -7.03 -3.42
C GLY A 77 6.60 -6.67 -2.69
N TRP A 78 5.75 -5.91 -3.35
CA TRP A 78 4.46 -5.46 -2.81
C TRP A 78 3.35 -5.58 -3.84
N LEU A 79 2.13 -5.80 -3.37
CA LEU A 79 0.89 -5.72 -4.12
C LEU A 79 0.01 -4.61 -3.54
N VAL A 80 -0.63 -3.86 -4.43
CA VAL A 80 -1.53 -2.77 -4.06
C VAL A 80 -2.86 -2.95 -4.76
N ALA A 81 -3.98 -2.83 -4.05
CA ALA A 81 -5.31 -2.85 -4.64
C ALA A 81 -6.24 -1.83 -3.99
N PHE A 82 -7.14 -1.28 -4.79
CA PHE A 82 -8.22 -0.39 -4.33
C PHE A 82 -9.54 -1.14 -4.23
N GLU A 83 -10.36 -0.73 -3.28
CA GLU A 83 -11.77 -1.06 -3.17
C GLU A 83 -12.55 0.23 -2.99
N ARG A 84 -13.56 0.44 -3.83
CA ARG A 84 -14.42 1.62 -3.78
C ARG A 84 -15.60 1.37 -2.84
N MET A 85 -15.88 2.33 -1.98
CA MET A 85 -17.11 2.38 -1.19
C MET A 85 -17.88 3.67 -1.55
N GLY A 86 -18.51 3.66 -2.74
CA GLY A 86 -19.20 4.81 -3.30
C GLY A 86 -20.63 4.98 -2.75
N ASP A 87 -21.14 6.21 -2.79
CA ASP A 87 -22.50 6.52 -2.37
C ASP A 87 -23.54 5.88 -3.29
N GLY A 88 -24.55 5.26 -2.69
CA GLY A 88 -25.77 4.80 -3.34
C GLY A 88 -25.65 3.56 -4.23
N GLY A 89 -24.51 2.88 -4.28
CA GLY A 89 -24.34 1.73 -5.18
C GLY A 89 -23.47 0.60 -4.66
N THR A 90 -22.74 0.82 -3.57
CA THR A 90 -21.84 -0.18 -2.99
C THR A 90 -22.50 -0.86 -1.79
N ASP A 91 -22.57 -2.17 -1.83
CA ASP A 91 -22.94 -3.03 -0.70
C ASP A 91 -21.65 -3.55 -0.07
N ILE A 92 -21.25 -3.00 1.07
CA ILE A 92 -19.99 -3.34 1.74
C ILE A 92 -19.92 -4.80 2.22
N ASP A 93 -21.05 -5.49 2.30
CA ASP A 93 -21.09 -6.92 2.63
C ASP A 93 -20.77 -7.82 1.42
N ALA A 94 -20.81 -7.27 0.21
CA ALA A 94 -20.61 -7.99 -1.04
C ALA A 94 -19.51 -7.40 -1.94
N ASP A 95 -18.93 -6.28 -1.57
CA ASP A 95 -17.90 -5.58 -2.32
C ASP A 95 -16.55 -6.30 -2.29
N SER A 96 -15.65 -5.94 -3.20
CA SER A 96 -14.36 -6.58 -3.32
C SER A 96 -13.31 -5.63 -3.90
N PHE A 97 -12.05 -5.89 -3.60
CA PHE A 97 -10.93 -5.17 -4.19
C PHE A 97 -10.82 -5.38 -5.71
N ALA A 98 -10.42 -4.35 -6.42
CA ALA A 98 -9.91 -4.48 -7.78
C ALA A 98 -8.70 -5.43 -7.83
N ALA A 99 -8.27 -5.78 -9.05
CA ALA A 99 -7.10 -6.62 -9.25
C ALA A 99 -5.84 -6.00 -8.63
N ASP A 100 -5.00 -6.83 -8.02
CA ASP A 100 -3.71 -6.41 -7.48
C ASP A 100 -2.84 -5.77 -8.55
N GLN A 101 -2.23 -4.65 -8.19
CA GLN A 101 -1.21 -3.98 -8.97
C GLN A 101 0.15 -4.30 -8.37
N THR A 102 1.03 -4.93 -9.16
CA THR A 102 2.35 -5.34 -8.71
C THR A 102 3.29 -4.15 -8.66
N VAL A 103 3.85 -3.89 -7.51
CA VAL A 103 4.96 -2.94 -7.33
C VAL A 103 6.24 -3.63 -7.77
N THR A 104 7.06 -2.97 -8.60
CA THR A 104 8.37 -3.52 -8.95
C THR A 104 9.18 -3.75 -7.67
N ALA A 105 9.65 -4.99 -7.49
CA ALA A 105 10.41 -5.34 -6.30
C ALA A 105 11.73 -4.56 -6.25
N GLU A 106 11.95 -3.87 -5.12
CA GLU A 106 13.15 -3.07 -4.88
C GLU A 106 14.20 -3.89 -4.15
N THR A 107 15.48 -3.66 -4.50
CA THR A 107 16.62 -4.25 -3.79
C THR A 107 16.79 -3.53 -2.46
N VAL A 108 16.79 -4.29 -1.36
CA VAL A 108 17.00 -3.71 -0.02
C VAL A 108 18.41 -3.12 0.10
N ASP A 109 18.53 -2.08 0.91
CA ASP A 109 19.83 -1.48 1.21
C ASP A 109 20.78 -2.48 1.90
N GLY A 110 22.09 -2.30 1.72
CA GLY A 110 23.12 -3.14 2.35
C GLY A 110 23.18 -3.05 3.88
N THR A 111 22.35 -2.21 4.46
CA THR A 111 22.20 -2.04 5.93
C THR A 111 20.71 -2.10 6.29
N SER A 112 20.34 -3.03 7.17
CA SER A 112 18.94 -3.13 7.64
C SER A 112 18.48 -1.85 8.34
N GLY A 113 17.22 -1.50 8.17
CA GLY A 113 16.63 -0.30 8.75
C GLY A 113 16.87 1.00 7.98
N ILE A 114 17.60 0.95 6.88
CA ILE A 114 17.60 2.05 5.92
C ILE A 114 16.25 2.08 5.20
N MET A 115 15.74 3.29 4.96
CA MET A 115 14.46 3.50 4.30
C MET A 115 14.56 3.28 2.81
N ASP A 116 13.67 2.44 2.29
CA ASP A 116 13.42 2.25 0.87
C ASP A 116 12.05 2.84 0.49
N VAL A 117 11.90 3.23 -0.77
CA VAL A 117 10.64 3.75 -1.32
C VAL A 117 10.33 3.02 -2.62
N ALA A 118 9.35 2.14 -2.58
CA ALA A 118 8.82 1.50 -3.79
C ALA A 118 7.54 2.21 -4.23
N ASN A 119 7.18 2.12 -5.51
CA ASN A 119 5.96 2.75 -6.00
C ASN A 119 5.33 1.99 -7.17
N VAL A 120 4.05 2.23 -7.39
CA VAL A 120 3.30 1.75 -8.55
C VAL A 120 2.33 2.81 -9.03
N ALA A 121 2.33 3.05 -10.35
CA ALA A 121 1.32 3.87 -10.98
C ALA A 121 0.10 3.01 -11.32
N ILE A 122 -1.07 3.43 -10.85
CA ILE A 122 -2.34 2.73 -11.02
C ILE A 122 -3.23 3.62 -11.89
N THR A 123 -3.65 3.12 -13.05
CA THR A 123 -4.50 3.88 -13.96
C THR A 123 -5.91 4.03 -13.41
N ASN A 124 -6.51 5.19 -13.68
CA ASN A 124 -7.91 5.43 -13.33
C ASN A 124 -8.86 4.41 -13.98
N GLY A 125 -10.00 4.16 -13.36
CA GLY A 125 -11.00 3.19 -13.81
C GLY A 125 -10.87 1.84 -13.11
N ALA A 126 -10.96 0.72 -13.82
CA ALA A 126 -11.06 -0.62 -13.25
C ALA A 126 -9.90 -0.99 -12.30
N ASN A 127 -8.69 -0.49 -12.53
CA ASN A 127 -7.53 -0.76 -11.67
C ASN A 127 -7.61 -0.05 -10.31
N MET A 128 -8.44 0.98 -10.20
CA MET A 128 -8.75 1.69 -8.96
C MET A 128 -10.19 1.40 -8.48
N ASP A 129 -10.79 0.30 -8.94
CA ASP A 129 -12.20 -0.01 -8.68
C ASP A 129 -13.16 1.14 -9.02
N SER A 130 -12.80 1.95 -10.00
CA SER A 130 -13.56 3.12 -10.44
C SER A 130 -13.80 4.18 -9.34
N VAL A 131 -12.90 4.30 -8.38
CA VAL A 131 -12.92 5.34 -7.34
C VAL A 131 -12.94 6.72 -7.98
N VAL A 132 -13.86 7.57 -7.55
CA VAL A 132 -13.97 8.97 -7.98
C VAL A 132 -13.81 9.94 -6.80
N ALA A 133 -13.66 11.22 -7.13
CA ALA A 133 -13.53 12.27 -6.11
C ALA A 133 -14.71 12.27 -5.13
N GLY A 134 -14.43 12.19 -3.84
CA GLY A 134 -15.39 12.16 -2.75
C GLY A 134 -15.84 10.76 -2.31
N ASP A 135 -15.48 9.71 -3.02
CA ASP A 135 -15.77 8.34 -2.57
C ASP A 135 -14.91 7.96 -1.35
N THR A 136 -15.46 7.15 -0.49
CA THR A 136 -14.66 6.37 0.46
C THR A 136 -13.99 5.23 -0.30
N PHE A 137 -12.77 4.91 0.06
CA PHE A 137 -12.03 3.77 -0.50
C PHE A 137 -11.26 3.03 0.58
N ARG A 138 -10.97 1.77 0.35
CA ARG A 138 -9.91 1.04 1.06
C ARG A 138 -8.74 0.77 0.13
N LEU A 139 -7.54 0.92 0.65
CA LEU A 139 -6.30 0.52 0.02
C LEU A 139 -5.80 -0.75 0.69
N ARG A 140 -5.56 -1.80 -0.08
CA ARG A 140 -4.93 -3.03 0.39
C ARG A 140 -3.45 -3.02 0.04
N ILE A 141 -2.60 -3.25 1.03
CA ILE A 141 -1.18 -3.50 0.85
C ILE A 141 -0.90 -4.93 1.27
N THR A 142 -0.25 -5.70 0.39
CA THR A 142 0.15 -7.08 0.67
C THR A 142 1.62 -7.26 0.31
N ARG A 143 2.39 -7.97 1.13
CA ARG A 143 3.75 -8.36 0.76
C ARG A 143 3.69 -9.45 -0.31
N ASP A 144 4.34 -9.19 -1.46
CA ASP A 144 4.39 -10.14 -2.58
C ASP A 144 5.54 -11.14 -2.40
N VAL A 145 5.28 -12.15 -1.60
CA VAL A 145 6.26 -13.21 -1.31
C VAL A 145 6.69 -14.02 -2.55
N ALA A 146 5.98 -13.88 -3.67
CA ALA A 146 6.34 -14.56 -4.92
C ALA A 146 7.51 -13.87 -5.67
N THR A 147 7.63 -12.57 -5.50
CA THR A 147 8.72 -11.76 -6.12
C THR A 147 9.79 -11.34 -5.11
N ASP A 148 9.59 -11.68 -3.86
CA ASP A 148 10.44 -11.35 -2.73
C ASP A 148 11.59 -12.35 -2.60
N THR A 149 12.81 -11.86 -2.36
CA THR A 149 14.00 -12.68 -2.09
C THR A 149 14.73 -12.26 -0.81
N ALA A 150 14.32 -11.17 -0.18
CA ALA A 150 14.86 -10.73 1.10
C ALA A 150 14.38 -11.62 2.23
N THR A 151 15.28 -11.93 3.17
CA THR A 151 14.93 -12.69 4.38
C THR A 151 14.54 -11.74 5.52
N GLY A 152 13.59 -12.18 6.36
CA GLY A 152 13.08 -11.35 7.46
C GLY A 152 11.95 -10.41 7.01
N ASP A 153 11.36 -9.72 7.98
CA ASP A 153 10.16 -8.95 7.75
C ASP A 153 10.43 -7.61 7.05
N ALA A 154 9.42 -7.10 6.38
CA ALA A 154 9.40 -5.76 5.82
C ALA A 154 8.57 -4.86 6.73
N GLU A 155 9.16 -3.78 7.21
CA GLU A 155 8.55 -2.81 8.12
C GLU A 155 7.99 -1.63 7.33
N LEU A 156 6.68 -1.65 7.03
CA LEU A 156 6.00 -0.53 6.38
C LEU A 156 5.78 0.61 7.38
N ILE A 157 6.19 1.81 7.02
CA ILE A 157 6.16 3.00 7.88
C ILE A 157 5.06 3.95 7.46
N SER A 158 4.97 4.24 6.17
CA SER A 158 3.95 5.14 5.63
C SER A 158 3.66 4.88 4.16
N ILE A 159 2.51 5.38 3.73
CA ILE A 159 2.03 5.30 2.36
C ILE A 159 1.67 6.71 1.90
N GLU A 160 2.09 7.11 0.70
CA GLU A 160 1.62 8.32 0.05
C GLU A 160 0.87 7.94 -1.23
N ILE A 161 -0.31 8.51 -1.43
CA ILE A 161 -1.05 8.45 -2.69
C ILE A 161 -0.96 9.82 -3.36
N LYS A 162 -0.43 9.85 -4.58
CA LYS A 162 -0.32 11.06 -5.39
C LYS A 162 -1.09 10.91 -6.69
N GLU A 163 -1.67 11.98 -7.16
CA GLU A 163 -2.25 12.03 -8.50
C GLU A 163 -1.12 11.92 -9.55
N THR A 164 -1.33 11.06 -10.56
CA THR A 164 -0.34 10.82 -11.63
C THR A 164 -0.37 11.92 -12.68
#